data_d62ba945f67e31cea31135c78e2030b0
#
_entry.id   d62ba945f67e31cea31135c78e2030b0
#
_cell.length_a   1.000
_cell.length_b   1.000
_cell.length_c   1.000
_cell.angle_alpha   90.00
_cell.angle_beta   90.00
_cell.angle_gamma   90.00
#
_symmetry.space_group_name_H-M   'P 1'
#
loop_
_entity.id
_entity.type
_entity.pdbx_description
1 polymer ?
#
loop_
_entity_poly.entity_id
_entity_poly.type
_entity_poly.pdbx_seq_one_letter_code
_entity_poly.pdbx_strand_id
1 'polypeptide(L)'
;MKDTLYIIVPAYNEQANILNVINQWYPVISAHSANGTSRLVIIDDGSKDNTYSIALKAAKTRPLLLPITKENSGHGGTVLYGYKFALEHGADFVFQTDSDGQTLPSDFEKFWWKRNDYDMVIGWRKGRQDGASRVFVTKTLKLVIKL
;
A
#
# COMPACT_ATOMS: atom_id res chain seq x y z
N MET A 1 -16.15 6.55 -18.18
CA MET A 1 -15.98 7.07 -16.80
C MET A 1 -14.52 6.95 -16.44
N LYS A 2 -13.98 7.92 -15.73
CA LYS A 2 -12.56 7.88 -15.33
C LYS A 2 -12.51 7.32 -13.92
N ASP A 3 -11.89 6.15 -13.79
CA ASP A 3 -11.85 5.38 -12.54
C ASP A 3 -11.14 6.15 -11.42
N THR A 4 -11.68 6.11 -10.22
CA THR A 4 -11.07 6.66 -8.99
C THR A 4 -10.24 5.58 -8.32
N LEU A 5 -8.92 5.77 -8.31
CA LEU A 5 -7.96 4.83 -7.72
C LEU A 5 -7.48 5.33 -6.35
N TYR A 6 -7.50 4.45 -5.35
CA TYR A 6 -6.81 4.67 -4.08
C TYR A 6 -5.64 3.69 -3.94
N ILE A 7 -4.44 4.23 -3.79
CA ILE A 7 -3.25 3.43 -3.44
C ILE A 7 -3.07 3.51 -1.93
N ILE A 8 -3.22 2.39 -1.24
CA ILE A 8 -3.16 2.28 0.23
C ILE A 8 -1.78 1.76 0.63
N VAL A 9 -1.09 2.52 1.48
CA VAL A 9 0.23 2.18 2.00
C VAL A 9 0.18 2.23 3.54
N PRO A 10 0.07 1.09 4.23
CA PRO A 10 0.21 1.03 5.68
C PRO A 10 1.66 1.27 6.06
N ALA A 11 1.92 2.06 7.10
CA ALA A 11 3.25 2.39 7.57
C ALA A 11 3.31 2.38 9.10
N TYR A 12 4.37 1.79 9.67
CA TYR A 12 4.65 1.81 11.10
C TYR A 12 6.16 1.86 11.33
N ASN A 13 6.66 2.98 11.89
CA ASN A 13 8.09 3.23 12.12
C ASN A 13 8.94 3.10 10.85
N GLU A 14 8.50 3.75 9.78
CA GLU A 14 9.12 3.71 8.44
C GLU A 14 9.79 5.05 8.06
N GLN A 15 10.26 5.84 9.02
CA GLN A 15 10.87 7.16 8.75
C GLN A 15 12.01 7.12 7.73
N ALA A 16 12.75 6.00 7.66
CA ALA A 16 13.85 5.82 6.72
C ALA A 16 13.38 5.59 5.27
N ASN A 17 12.20 5.02 5.08
CA ASN A 17 11.72 4.54 3.77
C ASN A 17 10.55 5.36 3.22
N ILE A 18 9.72 5.95 4.10
CA ILE A 18 8.41 6.51 3.70
C ILE A 18 8.51 7.60 2.63
N LEU A 19 9.52 8.46 2.67
CA LEU A 19 9.69 9.50 1.65
C LEU A 19 10.02 8.89 0.28
N ASN A 20 10.86 7.84 0.26
CA ASN A 20 11.20 7.13 -0.97
C ASN A 20 9.96 6.43 -1.56
N VAL A 21 9.16 5.75 -0.74
CA VAL A 21 7.90 5.13 -1.14
C VAL A 21 6.94 6.15 -1.74
N ILE A 22 6.76 7.30 -1.09
CA ILE A 22 5.94 8.39 -1.62
C ILE A 22 6.46 8.85 -2.99
N ASN A 23 7.77 9.06 -3.13
CA ASN A 23 8.38 9.52 -4.39
C ASN A 23 8.22 8.51 -5.52
N GLN A 24 8.23 7.23 -5.21
CA GLN A 24 8.03 6.15 -6.19
C GLN A 24 6.55 6.02 -6.62
N TRP A 25 5.60 6.12 -5.69
CA TRP A 25 4.19 5.86 -5.96
C TRP A 25 3.40 7.11 -6.38
N TYR A 26 3.89 8.31 -6.05
CA TYR A 26 3.20 9.54 -6.42
C TYR A 26 3.09 9.75 -7.95
N PRO A 27 4.08 9.45 -8.79
CA PRO A 27 3.93 9.49 -10.24
C PRO A 27 2.85 8.54 -10.75
N VAL A 28 2.72 7.33 -10.16
CA VAL A 28 1.70 6.35 -10.54
C VAL A 28 0.30 6.92 -10.29
N ILE A 29 0.03 7.42 -9.07
CA ILE A 29 -1.28 7.99 -8.78
C ILE A 29 -1.57 9.24 -9.63
N SER A 30 -0.56 10.05 -9.93
CA SER A 30 -0.73 11.22 -10.79
C SER A 30 -1.14 10.84 -12.22
N ALA A 31 -0.55 9.77 -12.77
CA ALA A 31 -0.90 9.27 -14.10
C ALA A 31 -2.32 8.68 -14.16
N HIS A 32 -2.84 8.16 -13.04
CA HIS A 32 -4.14 7.51 -12.93
C HIS A 32 -5.22 8.38 -12.24
N SER A 33 -4.98 9.68 -12.10
CA SER A 33 -5.92 10.63 -11.48
C SER A 33 -6.45 11.66 -12.46
N ALA A 34 -7.18 11.21 -13.45
CA ALA A 34 -7.62 12.10 -14.52
C ALA A 34 -8.59 13.23 -14.05
N ASN A 35 -9.31 13.04 -12.95
CA ASN A 35 -10.25 14.02 -12.38
C ASN A 35 -9.76 14.62 -11.06
N GLY A 36 -8.53 14.30 -10.62
CA GLY A 36 -8.02 14.73 -9.32
C GLY A 36 -8.67 14.04 -8.12
N THR A 37 -9.44 12.97 -8.33
CA THR A 37 -10.17 12.24 -7.26
C THR A 37 -9.36 11.10 -6.67
N SER A 38 -8.44 10.51 -7.44
CA SER A 38 -7.56 9.43 -6.97
C SER A 38 -6.60 9.90 -5.87
N ARG A 39 -6.20 8.99 -4.97
CA ARG A 39 -5.33 9.33 -3.82
C ARG A 39 -4.25 8.27 -3.59
N LEU A 40 -3.06 8.76 -3.23
CA LEU A 40 -2.04 7.96 -2.54
C LEU A 40 -2.23 8.17 -1.03
N VAL A 41 -2.69 7.15 -0.34
CA VAL A 41 -3.02 7.22 1.09
C VAL A 41 -1.94 6.51 1.89
N ILE A 42 -1.20 7.28 2.68
CA ILE A 42 -0.27 6.74 3.66
C ILE A 42 -1.00 6.65 4.99
N ILE A 43 -1.13 5.44 5.52
CA ILE A 43 -1.81 5.21 6.80
C ILE A 43 -0.75 4.87 7.85
N ASP A 44 -0.44 5.86 8.65
CA ASP A 44 0.45 5.72 9.79
C ASP A 44 -0.28 5.01 10.94
N ASP A 45 0.22 3.83 11.31
CA ASP A 45 -0.35 2.98 12.36
C ASP A 45 0.20 3.34 13.75
N GLY A 46 0.17 4.63 14.08
CA GLY A 46 0.64 5.13 15.38
C GLY A 46 2.15 5.02 15.56
N SER A 47 2.92 5.41 14.55
CA SER A 47 4.39 5.40 14.61
C SER A 47 4.92 6.24 15.76
N LYS A 48 6.03 5.79 16.33
CA LYS A 48 6.75 6.49 17.41
C LYS A 48 7.92 7.34 16.88
N ASP A 49 8.21 7.22 15.59
CA ASP A 49 9.26 7.95 14.88
C ASP A 49 8.67 9.09 14.02
N ASN A 50 9.46 9.64 13.08
CA ASN A 50 9.05 10.73 12.23
C ASN A 50 8.24 10.33 10.98
N THR A 51 7.75 9.09 10.89
CA THR A 51 7.03 8.58 9.70
C THR A 51 5.90 9.50 9.27
N TYR A 52 4.96 9.79 10.18
CA TYR A 52 3.80 10.63 9.88
C TYR A 52 4.18 12.07 9.53
N SER A 53 5.12 12.68 10.29
CA SER A 53 5.56 14.05 10.05
C SER A 53 6.24 14.22 8.69
N ILE A 54 7.00 13.23 8.23
CA ILE A 54 7.61 13.20 6.90
C ILE A 54 6.52 13.14 5.81
N ALA A 55 5.52 12.27 5.98
CA ALA A 55 4.41 12.14 5.03
C ALA A 55 3.59 13.45 4.95
N LEU A 56 3.28 14.08 6.09
CA LEU A 56 2.61 15.39 6.14
C LEU A 56 3.40 16.49 5.42
N LYS A 57 4.71 16.53 5.63
CA LYS A 57 5.57 17.50 4.95
C LYS A 57 5.56 17.28 3.44
N ALA A 58 5.62 16.03 3.00
CA ALA A 58 5.57 15.67 1.59
C ALA A 58 4.23 16.05 0.93
N ALA A 59 3.12 15.98 1.65
CA ALA A 59 1.79 16.31 1.15
C ALA A 59 1.60 17.79 0.81
N LYS A 60 2.40 18.69 1.41
CA LYS A 60 2.30 20.15 1.12
C LYS A 60 2.50 20.51 -0.35
N THR A 61 3.24 19.68 -1.09
CA THR A 61 3.53 19.90 -2.52
C THR A 61 2.93 18.79 -3.42
N ARG A 62 2.12 17.91 -2.84
CA ARG A 62 1.57 16.73 -3.53
C ARG A 62 0.08 16.59 -3.24
N PRO A 63 -0.79 17.26 -4.00
CA PRO A 63 -2.24 17.34 -3.70
C PRO A 63 -2.98 16.00 -3.71
N LEU A 64 -2.43 14.96 -4.36
CA LEU A 64 -3.02 13.62 -4.38
C LEU A 64 -2.50 12.73 -3.24
N LEU A 65 -1.54 13.20 -2.43
CA LEU A 65 -1.02 12.48 -1.27
C LEU A 65 -1.87 12.82 -0.04
N LEU A 66 -2.38 11.78 0.61
CA LEU A 66 -3.22 11.89 1.81
C LEU A 66 -2.60 11.09 2.96
N PRO A 67 -1.85 11.72 3.86
CA PRO A 67 -1.40 11.07 5.08
C PRO A 67 -2.51 11.04 6.13
N ILE A 68 -2.71 9.87 6.74
CA ILE A 68 -3.65 9.64 7.85
C ILE A 68 -2.86 8.98 8.97
N THR A 69 -3.09 9.38 10.21
CA THR A 69 -2.58 8.67 11.40
C THR A 69 -3.73 8.14 12.24
N LYS A 70 -3.52 7.02 12.90
CA LYS A 70 -4.49 6.37 13.79
C LYS A 70 -3.78 5.62 14.91
N GLU A 71 -4.53 5.18 15.92
CA GLU A 71 -4.00 4.27 16.94
C GLU A 71 -3.53 2.94 16.31
N ASN A 72 -2.45 2.39 16.86
CA ASN A 72 -1.87 1.16 16.37
C ASN A 72 -2.86 -0.02 16.49
N SER A 73 -3.11 -0.68 15.37
CA SER A 73 -3.95 -1.87 15.28
C SER A 73 -3.30 -3.02 14.55
N GLY A 74 -2.01 -2.88 14.24
CA GLY A 74 -1.22 -3.82 13.47
C GLY A 74 -1.50 -3.75 11.96
N HIS A 75 -0.63 -4.39 11.20
CA HIS A 75 -0.65 -4.32 9.72
C HIS A 75 -2.02 -4.67 9.12
N GLY A 76 -2.59 -5.83 9.51
CA GLY A 76 -3.90 -6.25 8.97
C GLY A 76 -5.05 -5.30 9.31
N GLY A 77 -5.07 -4.77 10.54
CA GLY A 77 -6.05 -3.77 10.97
C GLY A 77 -5.92 -2.48 10.16
N THR A 78 -4.69 -2.06 9.86
CA THR A 78 -4.41 -0.84 9.11
C THR A 78 -4.75 -1.00 7.62
N VAL A 79 -4.49 -2.15 7.02
CA VAL A 79 -4.93 -2.47 5.65
C VAL A 79 -6.47 -2.43 5.56
N LEU A 80 -7.16 -3.09 6.50
CA LEU A 80 -8.63 -3.09 6.53
C LEU A 80 -9.20 -1.69 6.73
N TYR A 81 -8.59 -0.88 7.58
CA TYR A 81 -8.95 0.53 7.72
C TYR A 81 -8.82 1.28 6.39
N GLY A 82 -7.72 1.07 5.66
CA GLY A 82 -7.49 1.68 4.35
C GLY A 82 -8.55 1.30 3.31
N TYR A 83 -8.97 0.04 3.28
CA TYR A 83 -10.02 -0.42 2.37
C TYR A 83 -11.38 0.22 2.68
N LYS A 84 -11.74 0.28 3.97
CA LYS A 84 -12.99 0.97 4.40
C LYS A 84 -12.94 2.45 4.06
N PHE A 85 -11.82 3.11 4.37
CA PHE A 85 -11.61 4.52 4.04
C PHE A 85 -11.78 4.78 2.53
N ALA A 86 -11.15 3.97 1.68
CA ALA A 86 -11.26 4.12 0.23
C ALA A 86 -12.71 3.94 -0.26
N LEU A 87 -13.41 2.93 0.26
CA LEU A 87 -14.82 2.67 -0.07
C LEU A 87 -15.73 3.85 0.32
N GLU A 88 -15.58 4.36 1.54
CA GLU A 88 -16.35 5.49 2.07
C GLU A 88 -16.11 6.79 1.29
N HIS A 89 -14.95 6.92 0.64
CA HIS A 89 -14.57 8.09 -0.17
C HIS A 89 -14.73 7.87 -1.67
N GLY A 90 -15.49 6.84 -2.08
CA GLY A 90 -15.90 6.64 -3.46
C GLY A 90 -14.81 6.14 -4.39
N ALA A 91 -13.87 5.35 -3.90
CA ALA A 91 -12.90 4.66 -4.73
C ALA A 91 -13.59 3.58 -5.57
N ASP A 92 -13.32 3.56 -6.88
CA ASP A 92 -13.73 2.47 -7.77
C ASP A 92 -12.75 1.29 -7.66
N PHE A 93 -11.47 1.59 -7.45
CA PHE A 93 -10.40 0.60 -7.31
C PHE A 93 -9.46 0.93 -6.16
N VAL A 94 -9.00 -0.12 -5.49
CA VAL A 94 -7.99 -0.01 -4.43
C VAL A 94 -6.78 -0.86 -4.81
N PHE A 95 -5.59 -0.27 -4.74
CA PHE A 95 -4.33 -0.99 -4.82
C PHE A 95 -3.61 -0.90 -3.47
N GLN A 96 -3.19 -2.03 -2.91
CA GLN A 96 -2.44 -2.04 -1.66
C GLN A 96 -0.98 -2.42 -1.92
N THR A 97 -0.07 -1.68 -1.31
CA THR A 97 1.37 -1.97 -1.31
C THR A 97 1.98 -1.66 0.06
N ASP A 98 3.09 -2.30 0.37
CA ASP A 98 3.78 -2.11 1.64
C ASP A 98 4.73 -0.90 1.59
N SER A 99 5.09 -0.38 2.77
CA SER A 99 6.00 0.77 2.93
C SER A 99 7.49 0.40 2.95
N ASP A 100 7.83 -0.87 2.78
CA ASP A 100 9.21 -1.38 2.80
C ASP A 100 9.97 -1.20 1.47
N GLY A 101 9.31 -0.68 0.43
CA GLY A 101 9.90 -0.44 -0.89
C GLY A 101 10.16 -1.68 -1.73
N GLN A 102 9.69 -2.86 -1.32
CA GLN A 102 9.91 -4.11 -2.07
C GLN A 102 8.98 -4.28 -3.28
N THR A 103 7.87 -3.55 -3.33
CA THR A 103 6.96 -3.56 -4.48
C THR A 103 7.36 -2.46 -5.45
N LEU A 104 7.63 -2.83 -6.70
CA LEU A 104 8.06 -1.87 -7.71
C LEU A 104 6.84 -1.23 -8.40
N PRO A 105 6.78 0.10 -8.51
CA PRO A 105 5.73 0.79 -9.25
C PRO A 105 5.59 0.33 -10.71
N SER A 106 6.68 -0.12 -11.34
CA SER A 106 6.66 -0.69 -12.69
C SER A 106 5.77 -1.93 -12.84
N ASP A 107 5.47 -2.62 -11.75
CA ASP A 107 4.59 -3.78 -11.78
C ASP A 107 3.11 -3.39 -11.71
N PHE A 108 2.78 -2.16 -11.29
CA PHE A 108 1.41 -1.68 -11.11
C PHE A 108 0.56 -1.85 -12.36
N GLU A 109 1.08 -1.52 -13.53
CA GLU A 109 0.35 -1.60 -14.79
C GLU A 109 -0.15 -3.03 -15.10
N LYS A 110 0.58 -4.06 -14.68
CA LYS A 110 0.18 -5.46 -14.86
C LYS A 110 -1.10 -5.79 -14.09
N PHE A 111 -1.30 -5.16 -12.93
CA PHE A 111 -2.53 -5.27 -12.14
C PHE A 111 -3.63 -4.39 -12.73
N TRP A 112 -3.29 -3.15 -13.09
CA TRP A 112 -4.24 -2.16 -13.59
C TRP A 112 -4.97 -2.61 -14.85
N TRP A 113 -4.25 -3.24 -15.78
CA TRP A 113 -4.85 -3.79 -17.01
C TRP A 113 -5.86 -4.90 -16.76
N LYS A 114 -5.77 -5.59 -15.63
CA LYS A 114 -6.65 -6.72 -15.27
C LYS A 114 -7.83 -6.31 -14.37
N ARG A 115 -7.93 -5.05 -13.97
CA ARG A 115 -8.91 -4.58 -12.99
C ARG A 115 -10.37 -4.79 -13.37
N ASN A 116 -10.68 -4.81 -14.66
CA ASN A 116 -12.06 -5.01 -15.15
C ASN A 116 -12.40 -6.47 -15.42
N ASP A 117 -11.40 -7.36 -15.40
CA ASP A 117 -11.58 -8.78 -15.70
C ASP A 117 -11.78 -9.62 -14.43
N TYR A 118 -11.40 -9.07 -13.26
CA TYR A 118 -11.39 -9.80 -11.99
C TYR A 118 -11.77 -8.88 -10.83
N ASP A 119 -12.48 -9.44 -9.84
CA ASP A 119 -12.81 -8.74 -8.58
C ASP A 119 -11.56 -8.50 -7.71
N MET A 120 -10.53 -9.37 -7.83
CA MET A 120 -9.28 -9.28 -7.11
C MET A 120 -8.12 -9.78 -7.95
N VAL A 121 -7.01 -9.02 -7.97
CA VAL A 121 -5.75 -9.40 -8.63
C VAL A 121 -4.63 -9.42 -7.59
N ILE A 122 -3.97 -10.56 -7.42
CA ILE A 122 -2.91 -10.75 -6.42
C ILE A 122 -1.59 -11.03 -7.12
N GLY A 123 -0.53 -10.31 -6.70
CA GLY A 123 0.83 -10.53 -7.17
C GLY A 123 1.46 -11.77 -6.54
N TRP A 124 2.01 -12.64 -7.39
CA TRP A 124 2.80 -13.79 -6.94
C TRP A 124 4.29 -13.50 -7.08
N ARG A 125 5.04 -13.47 -5.96
CA ARG A 125 6.51 -13.32 -6.00
C ARG A 125 7.18 -14.66 -6.25
N LYS A 126 7.87 -14.81 -7.40
CA LYS A 126 8.79 -15.93 -7.64
C LYS A 126 10.14 -15.61 -6.99
N GLY A 127 10.68 -16.54 -6.18
CA GLY A 127 12.05 -16.43 -5.67
C GLY A 127 12.22 -15.51 -4.46
N ARG A 128 11.32 -15.60 -3.48
CA ARG A 128 11.48 -14.92 -2.20
C ARG A 128 12.79 -15.35 -1.53
N GLN A 129 13.72 -14.42 -1.35
CA GLN A 129 14.92 -14.62 -0.51
C GLN A 129 14.51 -14.46 0.97
N ASP A 130 13.61 -15.32 1.43
CA ASP A 130 13.30 -15.40 2.85
C ASP A 130 14.50 -16.05 3.54
N GLY A 131 15.03 -15.44 4.62
CA GLY A 131 16.07 -16.05 5.41
C GLY A 131 15.69 -17.47 5.86
N ALA A 132 16.68 -18.35 6.01
CA ALA A 132 16.48 -19.78 6.27
C ALA A 132 15.48 -20.09 7.42
N SER A 133 15.40 -19.23 8.44
CA SER A 133 14.45 -19.34 9.55
C SER A 133 12.99 -19.16 9.13
N ARG A 134 12.69 -18.20 8.23
CA ARG A 134 11.33 -17.97 7.72
C ARG A 134 10.87 -19.10 6.78
N VAL A 135 11.78 -19.61 5.96
CA VAL A 135 11.49 -20.77 5.09
C VAL A 135 11.16 -22.01 5.92
N PHE A 136 11.87 -22.22 7.03
CA PHE A 136 11.61 -23.32 7.95
C PHE A 136 10.23 -23.20 8.61
N VAL A 137 9.89 -22.03 9.17
CA VAL A 137 8.57 -21.78 9.80
C VAL A 137 7.43 -21.94 8.78
N THR A 138 7.57 -21.45 7.57
CA THR A 138 6.54 -21.56 6.54
C THR A 138 6.34 -23.01 6.07
N LYS A 139 7.42 -23.81 5.97
CA LYS A 139 7.32 -25.25 5.63
C LYS A 139 6.65 -26.03 6.76
N THR A 140 7.00 -25.75 8.00
CA THR A 140 6.41 -26.39 9.20
C THR A 140 4.92 -26.07 9.32
N LEU A 141 4.55 -24.81 9.12
CA LEU A 141 3.13 -24.37 9.13
C LEU A 141 2.32 -25.05 8.03
N LYS A 142 2.86 -25.20 6.80
CA LYS A 142 2.21 -25.92 5.72
C LYS A 142 2.03 -27.42 6.02
N LEU A 143 2.92 -28.01 6.80
CA LEU A 143 2.80 -29.41 7.23
C LEU A 143 1.68 -29.56 8.27
N VAL A 144 1.53 -28.61 9.18
CA VAL A 144 0.48 -28.62 10.23
C VAL A 144 -0.91 -28.34 9.64
N ILE A 145 -1.02 -27.52 8.59
CA ILE A 145 -2.33 -27.21 7.95
C ILE A 145 -2.78 -28.33 6.98
N LYS A 146 -1.90 -29.25 6.60
CA LYS A 146 -2.26 -30.40 5.77
C LYS A 146 -2.78 -31.62 6.54
N LEU A 147 -2.88 -31.52 7.84
CA LEU A 147 -3.56 -32.49 8.71
C LEU A 147 -5.02 -32.07 8.92
#